data_44d36248a7ad5de3fda65be8e24051db
#
_entry.id   44d36248a7ad5de3fda65be8e24051db
#
_cell.length_a   1.000
_cell.length_b   1.000
_cell.length_c   1.000
_cell.angle_alpha   90.00
_cell.angle_beta   90.00
_cell.angle_gamma   90.00
#
_symmetry.space_group_name_H-M   'P 1'
#
loop_
_entity.id
_entity.type
_entity.pdbx_description
1 polymer ?
#
loop_
_entity_poly.entity_id
_entity_poly.type
_entity_poly.pdbx_seq_one_letter_code
_entity_poly.pdbx_strand_id
1 'polypeptide(L)'
;MNNKKMMAGLLTAGLLLVPNTALAESTDVNLIVNDTHVVSSEAEGQVYINDAGRTMIPLRVVSETLDYETNWQPDGSIQITSADGTVDVTMQIGSTAYTANGEAGTFATAPTLKNDRAYLPARDFTELYGSIYWDGDTRTVWIENGDAVTYRVLGNNLLRADADGIAPVTMPEGYEVSSLGKPDRVASQRIIDGTGYVAINYNMNHSQQCPLFRDDGDQMTYIATLNGSASFWVVGDTIYHTAGTDAGPWSEYLEPNQLYKTTIGDEESTTSCDVGFAINACTISVEDGVLTAVDGSGTVHEVNLSECSFT
;
A
#
# COMPACT_ATOMS: atom_id res chain seq x y z
N MET A 1 -9.19 11.84 -88.55
CA MET A 1 -7.87 11.33 -88.21
C MET A 1 -7.33 12.15 -87.04
N ASN A 2 -7.47 11.70 -85.87
CA ASN A 2 -6.77 12.33 -84.73
C ASN A 2 -6.66 11.27 -83.59
N ASN A 3 -5.47 10.76 -83.47
CA ASN A 3 -5.08 9.81 -82.42
C ASN A 3 -4.92 10.56 -81.09
N LYS A 4 -5.77 10.32 -80.14
CA LYS A 4 -5.50 10.70 -78.74
C LYS A 4 -4.87 9.50 -78.01
N LYS A 5 -3.60 9.60 -77.69
CA LYS A 5 -2.90 8.69 -76.75
C LYS A 5 -3.36 9.00 -75.35
N MET A 6 -4.00 8.03 -74.70
CA MET A 6 -4.27 8.04 -73.28
C MET A 6 -2.97 7.58 -72.56
N MET A 7 -2.39 8.48 -71.78
CA MET A 7 -1.34 8.13 -70.79
C MET A 7 -2.04 7.61 -69.53
N ALA A 8 -1.84 6.33 -69.23
CA ALA A 8 -2.20 5.74 -67.96
C ALA A 8 -1.10 6.13 -66.89
N GLY A 9 -1.49 6.96 -65.96
CA GLY A 9 -0.65 7.27 -64.82
C GLY A 9 -0.73 6.14 -63.78
N LEU A 10 0.36 5.46 -63.53
CA LEU A 10 0.50 4.52 -62.40
C LEU A 10 0.61 5.33 -61.11
N LEU A 11 -0.44 5.31 -60.28
CA LEU A 11 -0.34 5.73 -58.88
C LEU A 11 0.28 4.59 -58.07
N THR A 12 1.56 4.67 -57.75
CA THR A 12 2.20 3.86 -56.72
C THR A 12 1.77 4.42 -55.36
N ALA A 13 0.85 3.75 -54.71
CA ALA A 13 0.55 3.97 -53.29
C ALA A 13 1.73 3.46 -52.47
N GLY A 14 2.58 4.38 -52.04
CA GLY A 14 3.62 4.08 -51.03
C GLY A 14 2.97 3.76 -49.69
N LEU A 15 3.00 2.48 -49.31
CA LEU A 15 2.62 2.02 -48.00
C LEU A 15 3.74 2.50 -47.01
N LEU A 16 3.47 3.60 -46.33
CA LEU A 16 4.29 4.01 -45.20
C LEU A 16 4.10 3.00 -44.09
N LEU A 17 5.02 2.05 -43.97
CA LEU A 17 5.20 1.25 -42.79
C LEU A 17 5.64 2.20 -41.66
N VAL A 18 4.68 2.67 -40.86
CA VAL A 18 4.97 3.27 -39.57
C VAL A 18 5.49 2.14 -38.70
N PRO A 19 6.75 2.21 -38.20
CA PRO A 19 7.19 1.22 -37.25
C PRO A 19 6.29 1.35 -36.02
N ASN A 20 5.55 0.29 -35.74
CA ASN A 20 4.84 0.15 -34.49
C ASN A 20 5.93 0.05 -33.40
N THR A 21 6.34 1.19 -32.86
CA THR A 21 7.12 1.23 -31.63
C THR A 21 6.18 0.71 -30.55
N ALA A 22 6.18 -0.61 -30.35
CA ALA A 22 5.69 -1.16 -29.11
C ALA A 22 6.41 -0.36 -28.02
N LEU A 23 5.65 0.41 -27.25
CA LEU A 23 6.13 0.95 -25.99
C LEU A 23 6.65 -0.27 -25.24
N ALA A 24 7.94 -0.34 -25.00
CA ALA A 24 8.49 -1.37 -24.14
C ALA A 24 7.73 -1.25 -22.83
N GLU A 25 6.93 -2.27 -22.50
CA GLU A 25 6.35 -2.38 -21.16
C GLU A 25 7.51 -2.22 -20.18
N SER A 26 7.36 -1.31 -19.23
CA SER A 26 8.34 -1.18 -18.17
C SER A 26 8.53 -2.54 -17.54
N THR A 27 9.76 -3.06 -17.58
CA THR A 27 10.10 -4.34 -16.95
C THR A 27 10.29 -4.17 -15.45
N ASP A 28 10.16 -2.97 -14.96
CA ASP A 28 10.38 -2.61 -13.57
C ASP A 28 9.31 -3.22 -12.68
N VAL A 29 9.74 -3.86 -11.64
CA VAL A 29 8.89 -4.43 -10.59
C VAL A 29 9.01 -3.52 -9.38
N ASN A 30 7.87 -3.06 -8.87
CA ASN A 30 7.81 -2.30 -7.63
C ASN A 30 7.97 -3.22 -6.43
N LEU A 31 8.62 -2.74 -5.39
CA LEU A 31 8.79 -3.46 -4.13
C LEU A 31 8.31 -2.57 -2.98
N ILE A 32 7.44 -3.12 -2.17
CA ILE A 32 6.97 -2.51 -0.92
C ILE A 32 7.30 -3.48 0.21
N VAL A 33 7.94 -3.00 1.25
CA VAL A 33 8.26 -3.77 2.46
C VAL A 33 7.64 -3.03 3.63
N ASN A 34 6.68 -3.64 4.29
CA ASN A 34 5.80 -2.98 5.25
C ASN A 34 5.19 -1.72 4.58
N ASP A 35 5.36 -0.55 5.16
CA ASP A 35 4.89 0.72 4.60
C ASP A 35 5.92 1.44 3.71
N THR A 36 7.08 0.82 3.47
CA THR A 36 8.18 1.45 2.75
C THR A 36 8.19 1.06 1.28
N HIS A 37 8.06 2.04 0.38
CA HIS A 37 8.36 1.85 -1.03
C HIS A 37 9.87 1.76 -1.21
N VAL A 38 10.35 0.58 -1.57
CA VAL A 38 11.78 0.32 -1.76
C VAL A 38 12.18 0.70 -3.17
N VAL A 39 12.87 1.82 -3.30
CA VAL A 39 13.50 2.26 -4.55
C VAL A 39 14.93 1.74 -4.55
N SER A 40 15.15 0.61 -5.20
CA SER A 40 16.49 0.07 -5.35
C SER A 40 17.15 0.59 -6.62
N SER A 41 18.40 1.04 -6.50
CA SER A 41 19.23 1.37 -7.66
C SER A 41 19.78 0.10 -8.34
N GLU A 42 20.22 0.22 -9.60
CA GLU A 42 20.95 -0.88 -10.26
C GLU A 42 22.18 -1.34 -9.42
N ALA A 43 22.75 -0.40 -8.66
CA ALA A 43 23.90 -0.66 -7.79
C ALA A 43 23.53 -1.48 -6.55
N GLU A 44 22.32 -1.36 -6.02
CA GLU A 44 21.83 -2.10 -4.84
C GLU A 44 21.13 -3.42 -5.22
N GLY A 45 20.73 -3.54 -6.47
CA GLY A 45 20.00 -4.67 -7.03
C GLY A 45 18.51 -4.38 -7.16
N GLN A 46 17.99 -4.52 -8.37
CA GLN A 46 16.57 -4.34 -8.68
C GLN A 46 15.84 -5.67 -8.67
N VAL A 47 14.58 -5.64 -8.26
CA VAL A 47 13.68 -6.78 -8.44
C VAL A 47 13.54 -7.05 -9.94
N TYR A 48 13.57 -8.32 -10.34
CA TYR A 48 13.40 -8.70 -11.73
C TYR A 48 12.65 -10.02 -11.86
N ILE A 49 12.10 -10.27 -13.04
CA ILE A 49 11.51 -11.57 -13.38
C ILE A 49 12.55 -12.36 -14.19
N ASN A 50 12.88 -13.56 -13.73
CA ASN A 50 13.82 -14.42 -14.42
C ASN A 50 13.19 -15.17 -15.61
N ASP A 51 13.99 -15.87 -16.40
CA ASP A 51 13.54 -16.62 -17.59
C ASP A 51 12.51 -17.74 -17.26
N ALA A 52 12.43 -18.16 -16.00
CA ALA A 52 11.43 -19.11 -15.53
C ALA A 52 10.13 -18.43 -15.04
N GLY A 53 9.98 -17.11 -15.25
CA GLY A 53 8.82 -16.33 -14.84
C GLY A 53 8.73 -16.11 -13.32
N ARG A 54 9.84 -16.20 -12.58
CA ARG A 54 9.86 -15.99 -11.14
C ARG A 54 10.35 -14.60 -10.80
N THR A 55 9.64 -13.93 -9.92
CA THR A 55 10.07 -12.64 -9.36
C THR A 55 11.23 -12.87 -8.40
N MET A 56 12.38 -12.31 -8.71
CA MET A 56 13.62 -12.42 -7.95
C MET A 56 13.84 -11.13 -7.16
N ILE A 57 13.99 -11.26 -5.85
CA ILE A 57 14.09 -10.15 -4.91
C ILE A 57 15.51 -10.09 -4.35
N PRO A 58 16.16 -8.92 -4.33
CA PRO A 58 17.50 -8.76 -3.76
C PRO A 58 17.45 -8.94 -2.25
N LEU A 59 18.18 -9.94 -1.76
CA LEU A 59 18.11 -10.38 -0.38
C LEU A 59 18.48 -9.27 0.61
N ARG A 60 19.62 -8.60 0.35
CA ARG A 60 20.13 -7.54 1.24
C ARG A 60 19.16 -6.36 1.35
N VAL A 61 18.60 -5.91 0.24
CA VAL A 61 17.70 -4.74 0.22
C VAL A 61 16.48 -4.98 1.10
N VAL A 62 15.86 -6.15 1.02
CA VAL A 62 14.71 -6.49 1.88
C VAL A 62 15.15 -6.64 3.33
N SER A 63 16.23 -7.37 3.59
CA SER A 63 16.71 -7.59 4.95
C SER A 63 17.02 -6.26 5.66
N GLU A 64 17.75 -5.36 5.00
CA GLU A 64 18.07 -4.05 5.56
C GLU A 64 16.82 -3.14 5.74
N THR A 65 15.81 -3.27 4.87
CA THR A 65 14.53 -2.54 5.06
C THR A 65 13.75 -3.07 6.28
N LEU A 66 13.96 -4.33 6.65
CA LEU A 66 13.39 -4.96 7.84
C LEU A 66 14.29 -4.85 9.08
N ASP A 67 15.32 -4.01 9.04
CA ASP A 67 16.31 -3.84 10.11
C ASP A 67 17.08 -5.13 10.44
N TYR A 68 17.28 -6.03 9.45
CA TYR A 68 18.09 -7.23 9.60
C TYR A 68 19.48 -7.04 9.00
N GLU A 69 20.51 -7.61 9.64
CA GLU A 69 21.86 -7.65 9.11
C GLU A 69 22.04 -8.81 8.14
N THR A 70 22.68 -8.55 6.99
CA THR A 70 23.03 -9.56 5.99
C THR A 70 24.54 -9.70 5.88
N ASN A 71 25.08 -10.84 6.29
CA ASN A 71 26.52 -11.13 6.36
C ASN A 71 26.93 -12.30 5.47
N TRP A 72 27.93 -12.08 4.60
CA TRP A 72 28.60 -13.13 3.89
C TRP A 72 29.65 -13.80 4.78
N GLN A 73 29.58 -15.13 4.85
CA GLN A 73 30.53 -15.91 5.63
C GLN A 73 31.71 -16.38 4.75
N PRO A 74 32.88 -16.67 5.32
CA PRO A 74 34.06 -17.13 4.56
C PRO A 74 33.84 -18.44 3.79
N ASP A 75 32.88 -19.27 4.17
CA ASP A 75 32.52 -20.53 3.49
C ASP A 75 31.55 -20.33 2.33
N GLY A 76 31.16 -19.07 2.03
CA GLY A 76 30.23 -18.70 0.96
C GLY A 76 28.76 -18.80 1.34
N SER A 77 28.44 -19.07 2.61
CA SER A 77 27.07 -18.95 3.11
C SER A 77 26.69 -17.49 3.37
N ILE A 78 25.40 -17.24 3.45
CA ILE A 78 24.80 -15.96 3.77
C ILE A 78 24.08 -16.14 5.10
N GLN A 79 24.40 -15.31 6.08
CA GLN A 79 23.68 -15.24 7.34
C GLN A 79 22.88 -13.95 7.41
N ILE A 80 21.62 -14.04 7.86
CA ILE A 80 20.72 -12.93 8.10
C ILE A 80 20.25 -13.01 9.54
N THR A 81 20.41 -11.91 10.28
CA THR A 81 20.07 -11.85 11.71
C THR A 81 19.31 -10.58 12.04
N SER A 82 18.32 -10.68 12.94
CA SER A 82 17.71 -9.52 13.60
C SER A 82 18.47 -9.13 14.87
N ALA A 83 18.39 -7.85 15.24
CA ALA A 83 19.08 -7.34 16.43
C ALA A 83 18.60 -7.98 17.74
N ASP A 84 17.34 -8.40 17.80
CA ASP A 84 16.71 -9.04 18.95
C ASP A 84 16.92 -10.57 18.98
N GLY A 85 17.54 -11.14 17.92
CA GLY A 85 17.81 -12.57 17.80
C GLY A 85 16.59 -13.43 17.47
N THR A 86 15.48 -12.83 17.10
CA THR A 86 14.28 -13.59 16.70
C THR A 86 14.41 -14.17 15.29
N VAL A 87 15.30 -13.61 14.47
CA VAL A 87 15.63 -14.08 13.13
C VAL A 87 17.11 -14.44 13.07
N ASP A 88 17.42 -15.69 12.78
CA ASP A 88 18.77 -16.20 12.43
C ASP A 88 18.62 -17.20 11.29
N VAL A 89 18.91 -16.75 10.08
CA VAL A 89 18.78 -17.55 8.85
C VAL A 89 20.14 -17.72 8.23
N THR A 90 20.50 -18.97 7.89
CA THR A 90 21.70 -19.28 7.10
C THR A 90 21.33 -20.04 5.86
N MET A 91 21.83 -19.57 4.72
CA MET A 91 21.63 -20.17 3.39
C MET A 91 22.90 -20.11 2.56
N GLN A 92 22.92 -20.83 1.45
CA GLN A 92 24.05 -20.82 0.51
C GLN A 92 23.57 -20.66 -0.92
N ILE A 93 24.29 -19.85 -1.71
CA ILE A 93 24.01 -19.69 -3.14
C ILE A 93 24.08 -21.04 -3.85
N GLY A 94 23.06 -21.32 -4.65
CA GLY A 94 22.95 -22.56 -5.42
C GLY A 94 22.48 -23.78 -4.62
N SER A 95 22.24 -23.65 -3.31
CA SER A 95 21.64 -24.68 -2.47
C SER A 95 20.20 -24.33 -2.11
N THR A 96 19.29 -25.30 -2.16
CA THR A 96 17.92 -25.11 -1.65
C THR A 96 17.84 -25.28 -0.14
N ALA A 97 18.84 -25.88 0.51
CA ALA A 97 18.85 -26.04 1.95
C ALA A 97 19.13 -24.72 2.66
N TYR A 98 18.41 -24.45 3.73
CA TYR A 98 18.66 -23.36 4.66
C TYR A 98 18.42 -23.81 6.11
N THR A 99 18.85 -22.99 7.06
CA THR A 99 18.43 -23.10 8.46
C THR A 99 17.81 -21.80 8.89
N ALA A 100 16.69 -21.86 9.61
CA ALA A 100 16.04 -20.69 10.22
C ALA A 100 15.83 -20.96 11.71
N ASN A 101 16.40 -20.12 12.55
CA ASN A 101 16.33 -20.25 14.02
C ASN A 101 16.73 -21.65 14.53
N GLY A 102 17.72 -22.26 13.85
CA GLY A 102 18.21 -23.60 14.17
C GLY A 102 17.44 -24.75 13.55
N GLU A 103 16.33 -24.50 12.87
CA GLU A 103 15.55 -25.50 12.17
C GLU A 103 15.93 -25.56 10.69
N ALA A 104 16.04 -26.79 10.13
CA ALA A 104 16.37 -26.99 8.73
C ALA A 104 15.13 -26.84 7.85
N GLY A 105 15.27 -26.09 6.77
CA GLY A 105 14.24 -25.89 5.74
C GLY A 105 14.76 -26.10 4.33
N THR A 106 13.84 -26.03 3.36
CA THR A 106 14.18 -26.20 1.94
C THR A 106 13.38 -25.22 1.10
N PHE A 107 14.07 -24.33 0.39
CA PHE A 107 13.48 -23.44 -0.61
C PHE A 107 12.96 -24.23 -1.82
N ALA A 108 11.93 -23.73 -2.45
CA ALA A 108 11.48 -24.23 -3.74
C ALA A 108 12.51 -23.97 -4.85
N THR A 109 13.34 -22.95 -4.69
CA THR A 109 14.40 -22.59 -5.66
C THR A 109 15.60 -22.02 -4.90
N ALA A 110 16.79 -22.49 -5.26
CA ALA A 110 18.04 -22.03 -4.66
C ALA A 110 18.25 -20.52 -4.86
N PRO A 111 18.80 -19.81 -3.86
CA PRO A 111 19.28 -18.44 -4.02
C PRO A 111 20.32 -18.36 -5.14
N THR A 112 20.29 -17.26 -5.89
CA THR A 112 21.19 -17.05 -7.04
C THR A 112 21.98 -15.77 -6.90
N LEU A 113 23.14 -15.70 -7.59
CA LEU A 113 23.90 -14.46 -7.77
C LEU A 113 23.59 -13.83 -9.12
N LYS A 114 23.37 -12.51 -9.12
CA LYS A 114 23.32 -11.68 -10.31
C LYS A 114 24.04 -10.36 -10.02
N ASN A 115 25.05 -10.02 -10.81
CA ASN A 115 25.86 -8.81 -10.61
C ASN A 115 26.40 -8.70 -9.17
N ASP A 116 26.97 -9.77 -8.63
CA ASP A 116 27.49 -9.89 -7.27
C ASP A 116 26.50 -9.65 -6.14
N ARG A 117 25.20 -9.85 -6.41
CA ARG A 117 24.11 -9.75 -5.42
C ARG A 117 23.34 -11.03 -5.32
N ALA A 118 22.98 -11.39 -4.08
CA ALA A 118 22.15 -12.54 -3.81
C ALA A 118 20.68 -12.20 -4.01
N TYR A 119 19.99 -13.09 -4.69
CA TYR A 119 18.55 -13.03 -4.95
C TYR A 119 17.88 -14.32 -4.53
N LEU A 120 16.67 -14.16 -4.00
CA LEU A 120 15.77 -15.25 -3.68
C LEU A 120 14.44 -15.03 -4.41
N PRO A 121 13.78 -16.07 -4.92
CA PRO A 121 12.43 -15.93 -5.45
C PRO A 121 11.46 -15.38 -4.39
N ALA A 122 10.56 -14.49 -4.79
CA ALA A 122 9.60 -13.85 -3.88
C ALA A 122 8.86 -14.85 -2.98
N ARG A 123 8.42 -15.97 -3.55
CA ARG A 123 7.68 -17.00 -2.80
C ARG A 123 8.50 -17.61 -1.66
N ASP A 124 9.82 -17.74 -1.83
CA ASP A 124 10.69 -18.33 -0.81
C ASP A 124 10.98 -17.33 0.34
N PHE A 125 10.66 -16.03 0.15
CA PHE A 125 10.73 -15.02 1.22
C PHE A 125 9.71 -15.24 2.33
N THR A 126 8.54 -15.83 2.04
CA THR A 126 7.52 -16.11 3.06
C THR A 126 8.02 -17.04 4.14
N GLU A 127 8.94 -17.94 3.81
CA GLU A 127 9.56 -18.85 4.77
C GLU A 127 10.51 -18.13 5.75
N LEU A 128 10.92 -16.90 5.41
CA LEU A 128 11.98 -16.19 6.14
C LEU A 128 11.50 -14.89 6.79
N TYR A 129 10.57 -14.17 6.16
CA TYR A 129 10.32 -12.76 6.46
C TYR A 129 8.86 -12.39 6.66
N GLY A 130 7.92 -13.34 6.57
CA GLY A 130 6.51 -13.05 6.72
C GLY A 130 5.70 -13.23 5.44
N SER A 131 4.68 -12.43 5.25
CA SER A 131 3.72 -12.59 4.16
C SER A 131 4.13 -11.85 2.90
N ILE A 132 3.79 -12.41 1.75
CA ILE A 132 4.07 -11.82 0.44
C ILE A 132 2.82 -11.83 -0.44
N TYR A 133 2.61 -10.73 -1.15
CA TYR A 133 1.61 -10.62 -2.19
C TYR A 133 2.24 -10.11 -3.49
N TRP A 134 1.86 -10.72 -4.61
CA TRP A 134 2.22 -10.27 -5.95
C TRP A 134 0.99 -9.74 -6.68
N ASP A 135 1.01 -8.48 -7.03
CA ASP A 135 0.02 -7.87 -7.92
C ASP A 135 0.57 -7.79 -9.36
N GLY A 136 -0.09 -8.51 -10.26
CA GLY A 136 0.34 -8.60 -11.66
C GLY A 136 -0.01 -7.34 -12.48
N ASP A 137 -1.07 -6.64 -12.12
CA ASP A 137 -1.54 -5.46 -12.85
C ASP A 137 -0.62 -4.25 -12.62
N THR A 138 -0.19 -4.05 -11.40
CA THR A 138 0.76 -2.98 -11.03
C THR A 138 2.21 -3.44 -11.02
N ARG A 139 2.45 -4.75 -11.23
CA ARG A 139 3.77 -5.39 -11.12
C ARG A 139 4.45 -5.05 -9.78
N THR A 140 3.71 -5.21 -8.71
CA THR A 140 4.14 -4.86 -7.36
C THR A 140 4.26 -6.11 -6.48
N VAL A 141 5.38 -6.22 -5.77
CA VAL A 141 5.55 -7.14 -4.64
C VAL A 141 5.31 -6.35 -3.36
N TRP A 142 4.43 -6.84 -2.51
CA TRP A 142 4.27 -6.35 -1.14
C TRP A 142 4.71 -7.44 -0.16
N ILE A 143 5.64 -7.09 0.72
CA ILE A 143 6.13 -7.93 1.82
C ILE A 143 5.69 -7.29 3.13
N GLU A 144 5.07 -8.07 3.99
CA GLU A 144 4.64 -7.65 5.33
C GLU A 144 5.18 -8.65 6.36
N ASN A 145 5.92 -8.16 7.37
CA ASN A 145 6.51 -9.01 8.41
C ASN A 145 5.93 -8.78 9.80
N GLY A 146 4.97 -7.86 9.92
CA GLY A 146 4.30 -7.56 11.19
C GLY A 146 3.07 -8.42 11.42
N ASP A 147 2.71 -8.61 12.71
CA ASP A 147 1.46 -9.25 13.10
C ASP A 147 0.29 -8.24 13.15
N ALA A 148 0.58 -6.96 12.98
CA ALA A 148 -0.42 -5.90 12.99
C ALA A 148 -1.25 -5.93 11.70
N VAL A 149 -2.56 -5.80 11.85
CA VAL A 149 -3.45 -5.69 10.67
C VAL A 149 -3.17 -4.40 9.93
N THR A 150 -2.87 -4.52 8.63
CA THR A 150 -2.66 -3.40 7.72
C THR A 150 -3.45 -3.58 6.44
N TYR A 151 -3.75 -2.47 5.76
CA TYR A 151 -4.51 -2.48 4.51
C TYR A 151 -3.79 -1.69 3.43
N ARG A 152 -3.90 -2.20 2.20
CA ARG A 152 -3.28 -1.57 1.02
C ARG A 152 -4.12 -1.80 -0.23
N VAL A 153 -4.21 -0.78 -1.09
CA VAL A 153 -4.82 -0.95 -2.41
C VAL A 153 -3.73 -1.23 -3.43
N LEU A 154 -3.73 -2.43 -4.01
CA LEU A 154 -2.87 -2.79 -5.13
C LEU A 154 -3.73 -3.28 -6.30
N GLY A 155 -3.46 -2.78 -7.50
CA GLY A 155 -4.28 -3.07 -8.66
C GLY A 155 -5.74 -2.67 -8.42
N ASN A 156 -6.63 -3.63 -8.51
CA ASN A 156 -8.06 -3.45 -8.29
C ASN A 156 -8.53 -4.10 -6.97
N ASN A 157 -7.62 -4.35 -6.04
CA ASN A 157 -7.93 -5.02 -4.78
C ASN A 157 -7.59 -4.14 -3.58
N LEU A 158 -8.48 -4.11 -2.61
CA LEU A 158 -8.11 -3.80 -1.23
C LEU A 158 -7.56 -5.09 -0.62
N LEU A 159 -6.33 -5.04 -0.16
CA LEU A 159 -5.65 -6.13 0.49
C LEU A 159 -5.59 -5.88 1.99
N ARG A 160 -5.76 -6.93 2.77
CA ARG A 160 -5.51 -6.98 4.20
C ARG A 160 -4.32 -7.88 4.45
N ALA A 161 -3.37 -7.42 5.23
CA ALA A 161 -2.30 -8.22 5.80
C ALA A 161 -2.56 -8.41 7.29
N ASP A 162 -2.34 -9.62 7.78
CA ASP A 162 -2.40 -10.00 9.19
C ASP A 162 -1.53 -11.24 9.45
N ALA A 163 -1.64 -11.85 10.63
CA ALA A 163 -0.88 -13.05 11.00
C ALA A 163 -1.15 -14.27 10.09
N ASP A 164 -2.28 -14.31 9.39
CA ASP A 164 -2.64 -15.40 8.48
C ASP A 164 -2.10 -15.15 7.05
N GLY A 165 -1.63 -13.94 6.76
CA GLY A 165 -1.05 -13.59 5.47
C GLY A 165 -1.63 -12.33 4.83
N ILE A 166 -1.41 -12.18 3.51
CA ILE A 166 -1.94 -11.09 2.71
C ILE A 166 -3.02 -11.63 1.77
N ALA A 167 -4.24 -11.12 1.89
CA ALA A 167 -5.37 -11.54 1.07
C ALA A 167 -6.26 -10.35 0.63
N PRO A 168 -6.94 -10.46 -0.53
CA PRO A 168 -7.97 -9.52 -0.91
C PRO A 168 -9.17 -9.56 0.03
N VAL A 169 -9.71 -8.39 0.35
CA VAL A 169 -10.96 -8.23 1.11
C VAL A 169 -12.08 -7.89 0.14
N THR A 170 -13.25 -8.46 0.33
CA THR A 170 -14.42 -8.17 -0.52
C THR A 170 -14.98 -6.79 -0.20
N MET A 171 -15.07 -5.93 -1.22
CA MET A 171 -15.73 -4.62 -1.11
C MET A 171 -17.24 -4.75 -1.25
N PRO A 172 -18.04 -3.88 -0.59
CA PRO A 172 -19.48 -3.86 -0.76
C PRO A 172 -19.88 -3.48 -2.19
N GLU A 173 -21.10 -3.90 -2.59
CA GLU A 173 -21.64 -3.58 -3.92
C GLU A 173 -21.65 -2.05 -4.17
N GLY A 174 -21.20 -1.64 -5.34
CA GLY A 174 -21.10 -0.24 -5.74
C GLY A 174 -19.77 0.44 -5.37
N TYR A 175 -18.90 -0.24 -4.65
CA TYR A 175 -17.56 0.26 -4.30
C TYR A 175 -16.48 -0.58 -4.98
N GLU A 176 -15.87 -0.02 -6.00
CA GLU A 176 -14.73 -0.63 -6.67
C GLU A 176 -13.45 0.10 -6.29
N VAL A 177 -12.44 -0.62 -5.85
CA VAL A 177 -11.12 -0.05 -5.60
C VAL A 177 -10.24 -0.16 -6.84
N SER A 178 -9.44 0.84 -7.09
CA SER A 178 -8.43 0.81 -8.14
C SER A 178 -7.25 1.69 -7.78
N SER A 179 -6.06 1.18 -7.88
CA SER A 179 -4.84 1.96 -7.70
C SER A 179 -4.58 2.92 -8.87
N LEU A 180 -5.26 2.72 -10.04
CA LEU A 180 -5.07 3.49 -11.28
C LEU A 180 -3.58 3.70 -11.60
N GLY A 181 -2.78 2.65 -11.47
CA GLY A 181 -1.35 2.67 -11.70
C GLY A 181 -0.52 3.33 -10.58
N LYS A 182 -1.14 3.70 -9.45
CA LYS A 182 -0.44 4.12 -8.25
C LYS A 182 -0.64 3.06 -7.17
N PRO A 183 0.41 2.43 -6.66
CA PRO A 183 0.30 1.61 -5.48
C PRO A 183 -0.11 2.52 -4.32
N ASP A 184 -1.07 2.09 -3.56
CA ASP A 184 -1.48 2.70 -2.31
C ASP A 184 -2.48 3.88 -2.40
N ARG A 185 -3.74 3.58 -2.01
CA ARG A 185 -4.83 4.57 -1.94
C ARG A 185 -5.62 4.53 -0.63
N VAL A 186 -5.10 3.85 0.36
CA VAL A 186 -5.67 3.95 1.70
C VAL A 186 -5.38 5.36 2.20
N ALA A 187 -6.42 6.16 2.38
CA ALA A 187 -6.30 7.53 2.87
C ALA A 187 -5.97 7.56 4.36
N SER A 188 -6.60 6.66 5.11
CA SER A 188 -6.31 6.46 6.52
C SER A 188 -6.83 5.09 6.98
N GLN A 189 -6.18 4.51 7.97
CA GLN A 189 -6.58 3.24 8.58
C GLN A 189 -6.42 3.29 10.09
N ARG A 190 -7.27 2.57 10.81
CA ARG A 190 -7.23 2.43 12.27
C ARG A 190 -7.63 1.03 12.67
N ILE A 191 -6.98 0.51 13.71
CA ILE A 191 -7.46 -0.65 14.45
C ILE A 191 -7.98 -0.14 15.80
N ILE A 192 -9.27 -0.32 16.02
CA ILE A 192 -9.96 0.14 17.22
C ILE A 192 -10.67 -1.07 17.82
N ASP A 193 -10.29 -1.42 19.05
CA ASP A 193 -10.83 -2.60 19.76
C ASP A 193 -10.75 -3.90 18.93
N GLY A 194 -9.63 -4.08 18.18
CA GLY A 194 -9.40 -5.23 17.32
C GLY A 194 -10.15 -5.21 15.98
N THR A 195 -10.96 -4.19 15.71
CA THR A 195 -11.68 -4.02 14.45
C THR A 195 -10.93 -3.06 13.53
N GLY A 196 -10.74 -3.45 12.29
CA GLY A 196 -10.13 -2.62 11.25
C GLY A 196 -11.13 -1.61 10.65
N TYR A 197 -10.68 -0.38 10.46
CA TYR A 197 -11.41 0.67 9.78
C TYR A 197 -10.53 1.31 8.72
N VAL A 198 -11.05 1.44 7.50
CA VAL A 198 -10.27 1.91 6.34
C VAL A 198 -11.04 2.98 5.60
N ALA A 199 -10.45 4.17 5.48
CA ALA A 199 -10.93 5.21 4.59
C ALA A 199 -10.16 5.15 3.27
N ILE A 200 -10.88 5.07 2.15
CA ILE A 200 -10.29 4.93 0.82
C ILE A 200 -10.53 6.21 0.03
N ASN A 201 -9.45 6.77 -0.52
CA ASN A 201 -9.56 7.93 -1.39
C ASN A 201 -9.94 7.48 -2.81
N TYR A 202 -11.19 7.65 -3.20
CA TYR A 202 -11.70 7.34 -4.54
C TYR A 202 -11.38 8.44 -5.57
N ASN A 203 -10.75 9.53 -5.14
CA ASN A 203 -10.77 10.75 -5.94
C ASN A 203 -9.64 10.88 -6.95
N MET A 204 -10.06 11.01 -8.20
CA MET A 204 -9.21 11.49 -9.31
C MET A 204 -9.61 12.90 -9.79
N ASN A 205 -10.76 13.41 -9.41
CA ASN A 205 -11.36 14.64 -9.96
C ASN A 205 -11.96 15.55 -8.89
N HIS A 206 -11.18 15.96 -7.88
CA HIS A 206 -11.55 17.03 -6.96
C HIS A 206 -12.74 16.81 -5.99
N SER A 207 -13.35 15.65 -5.89
CA SER A 207 -14.25 15.37 -4.77
C SER A 207 -13.43 14.82 -3.59
N GLN A 208 -13.44 15.50 -2.48
CA GLN A 208 -12.67 15.15 -1.26
C GLN A 208 -13.41 14.09 -0.42
N GLN A 209 -14.13 13.17 -1.06
CA GLN A 209 -14.91 12.17 -0.37
C GLN A 209 -14.10 10.89 -0.19
N CYS A 210 -13.93 10.47 1.05
CA CYS A 210 -13.28 9.23 1.42
C CYS A 210 -14.30 8.32 2.11
N PRO A 211 -14.94 7.38 1.40
CA PRO A 211 -15.74 6.36 2.05
C PRO A 211 -14.94 5.62 3.11
N LEU A 212 -15.55 5.47 4.27
CA LEU A 212 -15.02 4.74 5.40
C LEU A 212 -15.70 3.38 5.50
N PHE A 213 -14.89 2.36 5.63
CA PHE A 213 -15.32 0.97 5.74
C PHE A 213 -14.87 0.37 7.06
N ARG A 214 -15.68 -0.53 7.60
CA ARG A 214 -15.34 -1.42 8.70
C ARG A 214 -15.00 -2.79 8.13
N ASP A 215 -13.95 -3.41 8.64
CA ASP A 215 -13.58 -4.79 8.35
C ASP A 215 -14.40 -5.75 9.22
N ASP A 216 -15.23 -6.56 8.58
CA ASP A 216 -16.02 -7.61 9.22
C ASP A 216 -15.39 -9.01 9.00
N GLY A 217 -14.09 -9.08 8.63
CA GLY A 217 -13.33 -10.28 8.36
C GLY A 217 -13.15 -10.51 6.85
N ASP A 218 -14.07 -11.24 6.22
CA ASP A 218 -13.98 -11.56 4.79
C ASP A 218 -14.47 -10.43 3.87
N GLN A 219 -15.15 -9.42 4.44
CA GLN A 219 -15.75 -8.33 3.69
C GLN A 219 -15.68 -7.00 4.44
N MET A 220 -15.64 -5.93 3.66
CA MET A 220 -15.78 -4.57 4.16
C MET A 220 -17.25 -4.16 4.22
N THR A 221 -17.63 -3.45 5.27
CA THR A 221 -18.95 -2.80 5.37
C THR A 221 -18.76 -1.30 5.30
N TYR A 222 -19.46 -0.64 4.36
CA TYR A 222 -19.53 0.82 4.30
C TYR A 222 -20.23 1.37 5.54
N ILE A 223 -19.66 2.39 6.19
CA ILE A 223 -20.19 2.97 7.41
C ILE A 223 -20.43 4.49 7.34
N ALA A 224 -19.68 5.23 6.54
CA ALA A 224 -19.85 6.67 6.32
C ALA A 224 -18.96 7.18 5.19
N THR A 225 -19.16 8.43 4.76
CA THR A 225 -18.24 9.17 3.90
C THR A 225 -17.56 10.29 4.68
N LEU A 226 -16.24 10.32 4.70
CA LEU A 226 -15.44 11.37 5.32
C LEU A 226 -15.05 12.44 4.28
N ASN A 227 -14.79 13.65 4.73
CA ASN A 227 -14.31 14.74 3.89
C ASN A 227 -12.77 14.75 3.82
N GLY A 228 -12.22 14.35 2.68
CA GLY A 228 -10.77 14.29 2.46
C GLY A 228 -10.05 13.20 3.26
N SER A 229 -8.74 13.33 3.38
CA SER A 229 -7.89 12.45 4.20
C SER A 229 -8.05 12.76 5.69
N ALA A 230 -9.29 12.67 6.17
CA ALA A 230 -9.63 13.00 7.55
C ALA A 230 -9.04 12.01 8.56
N SER A 231 -8.63 12.51 9.71
CA SER A 231 -8.41 11.65 10.86
C SER A 231 -9.76 11.27 11.45
N PHE A 232 -9.91 10.03 11.91
CA PHE A 232 -11.17 9.56 12.48
C PHE A 232 -10.95 8.61 13.65
N TRP A 233 -12.01 8.45 14.47
CA TRP A 233 -12.09 7.46 15.53
C TRP A 233 -13.54 6.99 15.70
N VAL A 234 -13.72 5.71 16.01
CA VAL A 234 -15.05 5.10 16.15
C VAL A 234 -15.27 4.68 17.60
N VAL A 235 -16.42 5.09 18.18
CA VAL A 235 -16.86 4.68 19.51
C VAL A 235 -18.30 4.19 19.42
N GLY A 236 -18.53 2.90 19.56
CA GLY A 236 -19.85 2.29 19.33
C GLY A 236 -20.38 2.62 17.93
N ASP A 237 -21.55 3.26 17.84
CA ASP A 237 -22.17 3.68 16.58
C ASP A 237 -21.79 5.11 16.16
N THR A 238 -20.81 5.73 16.81
CA THR A 238 -20.43 7.11 16.57
C THR A 238 -19.05 7.20 15.93
N ILE A 239 -18.93 7.97 14.86
CA ILE A 239 -17.68 8.32 14.21
C ILE A 239 -17.35 9.76 14.58
N TYR A 240 -16.21 10.00 15.22
CA TYR A 240 -15.59 11.31 15.37
C TYR A 240 -14.58 11.48 14.25
N HIS A 241 -14.63 12.59 13.53
CA HIS A 241 -13.69 12.81 12.41
C HIS A 241 -13.38 14.30 12.22
N THR A 242 -12.25 14.57 11.57
CA THR A 242 -11.83 15.91 11.19
C THR A 242 -12.15 16.19 9.72
N ALA A 243 -12.01 17.42 9.26
CA ALA A 243 -11.84 17.70 7.84
C ALA A 243 -10.45 17.23 7.38
N GLY A 244 -10.31 16.87 6.11
CA GLY A 244 -8.99 16.55 5.53
C GLY A 244 -8.12 17.80 5.36
N THR A 245 -6.80 17.60 5.27
CA THR A 245 -5.82 18.67 5.06
C THR A 245 -5.47 18.89 3.60
N ASP A 246 -6.14 18.24 2.66
CA ASP A 246 -5.77 18.26 1.25
C ASP A 246 -5.79 19.70 0.71
N ALA A 247 -4.57 20.16 0.38
CA ALA A 247 -4.31 21.51 -0.14
C ALA A 247 -4.71 21.63 -1.63
N GLY A 248 -5.97 21.32 -1.94
CA GLY A 248 -6.53 21.61 -3.25
C GLY A 248 -7.03 23.07 -3.33
N PRO A 249 -7.40 23.57 -4.52
CA PRO A 249 -7.94 24.93 -4.69
C PRO A 249 -9.22 25.20 -3.88
N TRP A 250 -9.77 24.18 -3.22
CA TRP A 250 -10.98 24.21 -2.38
C TRP A 250 -10.69 24.15 -0.89
N SER A 251 -9.41 24.17 -0.47
CA SER A 251 -9.02 24.11 0.94
C SER A 251 -9.55 25.28 1.77
N GLU A 252 -9.94 26.39 1.14
CA GLU A 252 -10.57 27.55 1.81
C GLU A 252 -11.97 27.26 2.38
N TYR A 253 -12.59 26.13 1.99
CA TYR A 253 -13.89 25.70 2.51
C TYR A 253 -13.76 24.69 3.66
N LEU A 254 -12.53 24.28 4.01
CA LEU A 254 -12.31 23.39 5.13
C LEU A 254 -12.22 24.20 6.42
N GLU A 255 -13.07 23.88 7.37
CA GLU A 255 -13.03 24.48 8.70
C GLU A 255 -12.02 23.74 9.58
N PRO A 256 -10.80 24.25 9.75
CA PRO A 256 -9.70 23.49 10.36
C PRO A 256 -9.94 23.15 11.83
N ASN A 257 -10.79 23.91 12.51
CA ASN A 257 -11.07 23.77 13.93
C ASN A 257 -12.30 22.90 14.25
N GLN A 258 -12.97 22.36 13.22
CA GLN A 258 -14.19 21.59 13.43
C GLN A 258 -13.88 20.10 13.67
N LEU A 259 -14.40 19.62 14.78
CA LEU A 259 -14.58 18.21 15.06
C LEU A 259 -15.98 17.80 14.64
N TYR A 260 -16.10 16.83 13.77
CA TYR A 260 -17.36 16.29 13.30
C TYR A 260 -17.75 15.04 14.07
N LYS A 261 -19.04 14.82 14.20
CA LYS A 261 -19.65 13.63 14.80
C LYS A 261 -20.75 13.13 13.88
N THR A 262 -20.66 11.86 13.48
CA THR A 262 -21.60 11.20 12.58
C THR A 262 -22.03 9.86 13.17
N THR A 263 -23.31 9.50 13.04
CA THR A 263 -23.79 8.17 13.40
C THR A 263 -23.55 7.20 12.24
N ILE A 264 -23.04 6.00 12.51
CA ILE A 264 -22.82 4.96 11.50
C ILE A 264 -24.13 4.68 10.75
N GLY A 265 -24.08 4.75 9.42
CA GLY A 265 -25.23 4.51 8.53
C GLY A 265 -26.25 5.66 8.46
N ASP A 266 -25.98 6.80 9.09
CA ASP A 266 -26.82 8.00 9.03
C ASP A 266 -25.95 9.26 8.85
N GLU A 267 -25.60 9.57 7.61
CA GLU A 267 -24.77 10.74 7.27
C GLU A 267 -25.49 12.07 7.54
N GLU A 268 -26.83 12.08 7.53
CA GLU A 268 -27.62 13.27 7.86
C GLU A 268 -27.52 13.65 9.34
N SER A 269 -27.06 12.72 10.19
CA SER A 269 -26.80 12.96 11.62
C SER A 269 -25.52 13.76 11.89
N THR A 270 -24.75 14.12 10.85
CA THR A 270 -23.47 14.81 11.01
C THR A 270 -23.66 16.19 11.63
N THR A 271 -22.99 16.39 12.74
CA THR A 271 -22.92 17.64 13.49
C THR A 271 -21.47 18.01 13.76
N SER A 272 -21.19 19.27 14.11
CA SER A 272 -19.82 19.71 14.36
C SER A 272 -19.69 20.56 15.60
N CYS A 273 -18.47 20.65 16.12
CA CYS A 273 -18.11 21.45 17.28
C CYS A 273 -16.74 22.12 17.00
N ASP A 274 -16.65 23.44 17.24
CA ASP A 274 -15.39 24.18 17.19
C ASP A 274 -14.57 23.88 18.45
N VAL A 275 -13.40 23.28 18.26
CA VAL A 275 -12.49 22.90 19.37
C VAL A 275 -11.42 23.96 19.66
N GLY A 276 -11.41 25.07 18.91
CA GLY A 276 -10.54 26.23 19.16
C GLY A 276 -9.09 26.08 18.68
N PHE A 277 -8.75 25.01 18.01
CA PHE A 277 -7.43 24.78 17.39
C PHE A 277 -7.55 23.98 16.09
N ALA A 278 -6.51 23.97 15.26
CA ALA A 278 -6.52 23.30 13.96
C ALA A 278 -6.45 21.76 14.12
N ILE A 279 -7.60 21.15 14.42
CA ILE A 279 -7.71 19.69 14.64
C ILE A 279 -7.56 18.89 13.35
N ASN A 280 -7.80 19.47 12.20
CA ASN A 280 -7.68 18.78 10.91
C ASN A 280 -6.26 18.32 10.57
N ALA A 281 -5.23 18.91 11.21
CA ALA A 281 -3.84 18.51 11.08
C ALA A 281 -3.39 17.49 12.15
N CYS A 282 -4.31 17.02 12.99
CA CYS A 282 -4.04 16.12 14.10
C CYS A 282 -4.47 14.68 13.79
N THR A 283 -3.72 13.73 14.37
CA THR A 283 -4.23 12.37 14.56
C THR A 283 -5.09 12.35 15.81
N ILE A 284 -6.31 11.80 15.73
CA ILE A 284 -7.24 11.75 16.86
C ILE A 284 -7.42 10.32 17.39
N SER A 285 -7.71 10.23 18.68
CA SER A 285 -8.22 9.04 19.37
C SER A 285 -9.24 9.45 20.43
N VAL A 286 -10.11 8.54 20.85
CA VAL A 286 -11.12 8.79 21.90
C VAL A 286 -11.07 7.67 22.92
N GLU A 287 -10.94 8.03 24.20
CA GLU A 287 -10.99 7.12 25.32
C GLU A 287 -11.77 7.78 26.47
N ASP A 288 -12.70 7.06 27.08
CA ASP A 288 -13.52 7.51 28.22
C ASP A 288 -14.20 8.89 28.03
N GLY A 289 -14.62 9.21 26.81
CA GLY A 289 -15.27 10.48 26.48
C GLY A 289 -14.33 11.67 26.33
N VAL A 290 -13.02 11.44 26.35
CA VAL A 290 -11.99 12.42 26.06
C VAL A 290 -11.39 12.13 24.69
N LEU A 291 -11.41 13.12 23.80
CA LEU A 291 -10.70 13.07 22.53
C LEU A 291 -9.30 13.63 22.73
N THR A 292 -8.31 12.85 22.36
CA THR A 292 -6.91 13.26 22.28
C THR A 292 -6.54 13.54 20.82
N ALA A 293 -6.01 14.74 20.56
CA ALA A 293 -5.53 15.14 19.25
C ALA A 293 -4.04 15.46 19.30
N VAL A 294 -3.25 14.79 18.44
CA VAL A 294 -1.80 14.95 18.37
C VAL A 294 -1.43 15.55 17.02
N ASP A 295 -0.79 16.71 17.02
CA ASP A 295 -0.35 17.38 15.80
C ASP A 295 0.98 16.82 15.28
N GLY A 296 1.41 17.26 14.08
CA GLY A 296 2.65 16.85 13.44
C GLY A 296 3.95 17.22 14.21
N SER A 297 3.86 18.09 15.22
CA SER A 297 4.98 18.43 16.13
C SER A 297 5.02 17.54 17.38
N GLY A 298 3.99 16.71 17.59
CA GLY A 298 3.79 15.91 18.79
C GLY A 298 3.08 16.67 19.93
N THR A 299 2.52 17.88 19.66
CA THR A 299 1.71 18.59 20.65
C THR A 299 0.39 17.87 20.85
N VAL A 300 0.03 17.66 22.11
CA VAL A 300 -1.18 16.96 22.53
C VAL A 300 -2.24 17.98 22.99
N HIS A 301 -3.44 17.86 22.42
CA HIS A 301 -4.63 18.59 22.84
C HIS A 301 -5.66 17.60 23.33
N GLU A 302 -6.36 17.92 24.41
CA GLU A 302 -7.45 17.13 24.95
C GLU A 302 -8.76 17.89 24.84
N VAL A 303 -9.82 17.21 24.41
CA VAL A 303 -11.17 17.76 24.25
C VAL A 303 -12.14 16.85 25.00
N ASN A 304 -12.79 17.39 26.02
CA ASN A 304 -13.88 16.70 26.70
C ASN A 304 -15.13 16.71 25.82
N LEU A 305 -15.51 15.57 25.27
CA LEU A 305 -16.62 15.46 24.33
C LEU A 305 -17.98 15.82 24.95
N SER A 306 -18.11 15.74 26.29
CA SER A 306 -19.33 16.16 26.99
C SER A 306 -19.51 17.69 27.04
N GLU A 307 -18.43 18.44 26.85
CA GLU A 307 -18.43 19.92 26.82
C GLU A 307 -18.58 20.46 25.39
N CYS A 308 -18.44 19.60 24.36
CA CYS A 308 -18.66 19.95 22.98
C CYS A 308 -20.15 20.19 22.67
N SER A 309 -20.48 21.37 22.17
CA SER A 309 -21.81 21.67 21.65
C SER A 309 -21.89 21.31 20.18
N PHE A 310 -22.20 20.05 19.88
CA PHE A 310 -22.40 19.58 18.50
C PHE A 310 -23.72 20.13 17.94
N THR A 311 -23.65 20.90 16.86
CA THR A 311 -24.79 21.55 16.19
C THR A 311 -24.79 21.35 14.69
#